data_56be1ff9c492c2da245671029432960e
#
_entry.id   56be1ff9c492c2da245671029432960e
#
_cell.length_a   1.000
_cell.length_b   1.000
_cell.length_c   1.000
_cell.angle_alpha   90.00
_cell.angle_beta   90.00
_cell.angle_gamma   90.00
#
_symmetry.space_group_name_H-M   'P 1'
#
loop_
_entity.id
_entity.type
_entity.pdbx_description
1 polymer ?
#
loop_
_entity_poly.entity_id
_entity_poly.type
_entity_poly.pdbx_seq_one_letter_code
_entity_poly.pdbx_strand_id
1 'polypeptide(L)'
;MQRRQFLNTLATVSVVSPLLLSSRLTQAATPPATPSALDPARWSPLNQKRLQAVINEHGVKSASYRPEQRPYAVFDWDNTCIMNDCEEALLVYQINHLQYKLTPDEFAAVVRQDVPNGAFMKDYTTVDGKPVKMEDIASDVEADYRWLHANYKGLAGDKSLEEIQASEQYKDFLAKLYFMYDAICDSYPVEIGYKWILYFYKNMTTAELQAMAEASNNYAIGDALRKVKYESSRTLPGKAGVVADTHFHGIRIHEEIRGLMHTLRANGIDVYVSTASIDDVVRVFAGNPHYGYGVPPENVIGLRMAMEDGKYTTRYQPDWHFNYGPGKTVGIKNVLVKQKGYGPMLVAGDSDGDAWMLRDFNDTAVGVIVNRMKKGEIGADSQQAAAQLGKPDARFVLQGRDEHTGLMIPDEKSLKYGKDELKLLA
;
A
#
# COMPACT_ATOMS: atom_id res chain seq x y z
N MET A 1 13.97 -39.73 49.36
CA MET A 1 14.75 -38.97 50.37
C MET A 1 14.68 -37.50 50.09
N GLN A 2 14.26 -36.82 51.09
CA GLN A 2 14.29 -35.42 51.49
C GLN A 2 13.52 -34.36 50.70
N ARG A 3 12.42 -34.05 51.35
CA ARG A 3 11.67 -32.79 51.41
C ARG A 3 12.57 -31.60 51.75
N ARG A 4 12.23 -30.40 51.23
CA ARG A 4 12.26 -29.17 52.03
C ARG A 4 11.17 -28.21 51.61
N GLN A 5 10.26 -27.93 52.55
CA GLN A 5 9.30 -26.83 52.61
C GLN A 5 10.06 -25.51 52.84
N PHE A 6 9.55 -24.40 52.30
CA PHE A 6 9.77 -23.07 52.87
C PHE A 6 8.50 -22.20 52.80
N LEU A 7 8.07 -21.89 53.92
CA LEU A 7 7.28 -20.90 54.62
C LEU A 7 6.74 -19.70 53.84
N ASN A 8 5.44 -19.48 54.10
CA ASN A 8 4.70 -18.23 53.93
C ASN A 8 5.27 -17.09 54.74
N THR A 9 5.40 -15.90 54.12
CA THR A 9 5.47 -14.66 54.87
C THR A 9 4.49 -13.67 54.22
N LEU A 10 3.44 -13.31 54.98
CA LEU A 10 2.57 -12.18 54.69
C LEU A 10 3.37 -10.89 54.79
N ALA A 11 3.33 -10.07 53.75
CA ALA A 11 3.78 -8.68 53.80
C ALA A 11 2.60 -7.76 53.46
N THR A 12 2.28 -6.93 54.42
CA THR A 12 1.28 -5.85 54.39
C THR A 12 1.53 -4.88 53.24
N VAL A 13 0.49 -4.69 52.44
CA VAL A 13 0.48 -3.69 51.34
C VAL A 13 0.12 -2.34 51.94
N SER A 14 1.07 -1.43 52.00
CA SER A 14 0.86 -0.01 52.22
C SER A 14 0.50 0.63 50.87
N VAL A 15 -0.73 1.20 50.79
CA VAL A 15 -1.18 1.97 49.65
C VAL A 15 -0.44 3.31 49.64
N VAL A 16 0.50 3.47 48.72
CA VAL A 16 1.11 4.77 48.39
C VAL A 16 0.49 5.24 47.09
N SER A 17 -0.26 6.33 47.16
CA SER A 17 -0.80 7.02 45.99
C SER A 17 0.32 7.48 45.06
N PRO A 18 0.29 7.19 43.74
CA PRO A 18 1.28 7.74 42.83
C PRO A 18 0.93 9.20 42.54
N LEU A 19 1.75 10.11 43.02
CA LEU A 19 1.87 11.47 42.48
C LEU A 19 2.22 11.36 40.99
N LEU A 20 1.32 11.83 40.15
CA LEU A 20 1.53 12.05 38.71
C LEU A 20 2.66 13.07 38.51
N LEU A 21 3.91 12.62 38.49
CA LEU A 21 4.97 13.36 37.84
C LEU A 21 4.83 13.14 36.33
N SER A 22 4.27 14.14 35.66
CA SER A 22 4.36 14.29 34.21
C SER A 22 5.82 14.54 33.84
N SER A 23 6.61 13.48 33.72
CA SER A 23 7.89 13.55 33.02
C SER A 23 7.59 13.80 31.53
N ARG A 24 7.68 15.04 31.10
CA ARG A 24 7.93 15.36 29.69
C ARG A 24 9.25 14.64 29.37
N LEU A 25 9.14 13.49 28.72
CA LEU A 25 10.24 12.92 27.97
C LEU A 25 10.57 13.95 26.89
N THR A 26 11.54 14.81 27.17
CA THR A 26 12.25 15.53 26.12
C THR A 26 12.82 14.45 25.22
N GLN A 27 12.19 14.26 24.08
CA GLN A 27 12.78 13.50 22.99
C GLN A 27 14.17 14.10 22.76
N ALA A 28 15.19 13.37 23.15
CA ALA A 28 16.56 13.75 22.84
C ALA A 28 16.61 13.89 21.31
N ALA A 29 16.85 15.09 20.84
CA ALA A 29 17.01 15.35 19.42
C ALA A 29 18.10 14.39 18.93
N THR A 30 17.72 13.47 18.06
CA THR A 30 18.69 12.59 17.39
C THR A 30 19.75 13.50 16.78
N PRO A 31 21.06 13.30 17.06
CA PRO A 31 22.10 14.12 16.48
C PRO A 31 21.90 14.18 14.97
N PRO A 32 22.10 15.33 14.33
CA PRO A 32 21.89 15.46 12.90
C PRO A 32 22.76 14.41 12.20
N ALA A 33 22.11 13.55 11.41
CA ALA A 33 22.81 12.52 10.65
C ALA A 33 23.87 13.17 9.76
N THR A 34 25.06 12.57 9.70
CA THR A 34 26.12 13.08 8.84
C THR A 34 25.64 13.07 7.39
N PRO A 35 25.71 14.21 6.65
CA PRO A 35 25.29 14.24 5.26
C PRO A 35 25.98 13.17 4.44
N SER A 36 25.22 12.31 3.79
CA SER A 36 25.72 11.15 3.01
C SER A 36 25.48 11.35 1.51
N ALA A 37 26.33 10.75 0.70
CA ALA A 37 26.07 10.62 -0.73
C ALA A 37 25.05 9.49 -0.97
N LEU A 38 24.30 9.60 -2.07
CA LEU A 38 23.40 8.54 -2.53
C LEU A 38 24.23 7.33 -2.96
N ASP A 39 23.96 6.19 -2.33
CA ASP A 39 24.56 4.92 -2.75
C ASP A 39 24.16 4.61 -4.20
N PRO A 40 25.12 4.35 -5.11
CA PRO A 40 24.80 4.01 -6.48
C PRO A 40 23.95 2.74 -6.60
N ALA A 41 24.20 1.73 -5.76
CA ALA A 41 23.46 0.46 -5.72
C ALA A 41 23.00 0.00 -7.14
N ARG A 42 21.67 -0.15 -7.35
CA ARG A 42 21.07 -0.48 -8.66
C ARG A 42 20.40 0.73 -9.33
N TRP A 43 20.74 1.95 -8.91
CA TRP A 43 20.33 3.13 -9.67
C TRP A 43 20.98 3.11 -11.07
N SER A 44 20.21 3.53 -12.10
CA SER A 44 20.84 3.93 -13.35
C SER A 44 21.91 4.99 -13.06
N PRO A 45 23.10 4.92 -13.67
CA PRO A 45 24.15 5.90 -13.47
C PRO A 45 23.70 7.35 -13.77
N LEU A 46 22.82 7.54 -14.76
CA LEU A 46 22.26 8.84 -15.10
C LEU A 46 21.35 9.35 -13.98
N ASN A 47 20.49 8.48 -13.46
CA ASN A 47 19.56 8.82 -12.37
C ASN A 47 20.32 9.11 -11.07
N GLN A 48 21.27 8.27 -10.69
CA GLN A 48 22.10 8.48 -9.50
C GLN A 48 22.78 9.85 -9.53
N LYS A 49 23.40 10.20 -10.68
CA LYS A 49 24.05 11.51 -10.89
C LYS A 49 23.05 12.66 -10.75
N ARG A 50 21.86 12.55 -11.35
CA ARG A 50 20.82 13.57 -11.29
C ARG A 50 20.28 13.75 -9.87
N LEU A 51 19.95 12.66 -9.19
CA LEU A 51 19.46 12.68 -7.82
C LEU A 51 20.49 13.24 -6.84
N GLN A 52 21.77 12.85 -6.99
CA GLN A 52 22.84 13.41 -6.15
C GLN A 52 23.01 14.92 -6.37
N ALA A 53 22.88 15.39 -7.61
CA ALA A 53 22.95 16.83 -7.91
C ALA A 53 21.81 17.59 -7.20
N VAL A 54 20.58 17.07 -7.27
CA VAL A 54 19.39 17.65 -6.59
C VAL A 54 19.55 17.62 -5.07
N ILE A 55 20.07 16.55 -4.50
CA ILE A 55 20.36 16.48 -3.06
C ILE A 55 21.40 17.53 -2.65
N ASN A 56 22.44 17.73 -3.44
CA ASN A 56 23.48 18.74 -3.16
C ASN A 56 22.93 20.17 -3.27
N GLU A 57 22.03 20.42 -4.21
CA GLU A 57 21.43 21.73 -4.47
C GLU A 57 20.47 22.14 -3.34
N HIS A 58 19.70 21.18 -2.80
CA HIS A 58 18.63 21.45 -1.82
C HIS A 58 18.98 21.04 -0.39
N GLY A 59 19.98 20.19 -0.17
CA GLY A 59 20.34 19.66 1.15
C GLY A 59 21.23 20.59 1.97
N VAL A 60 21.59 20.16 3.18
CA VAL A 60 22.35 20.93 4.19
C VAL A 60 23.69 21.48 3.70
N LYS A 61 24.26 20.97 2.62
CA LYS A 61 25.51 21.48 2.03
C LYS A 61 25.27 22.65 1.08
N SER A 62 24.03 22.95 0.72
CA SER A 62 23.70 24.09 -0.14
C SER A 62 23.77 25.40 0.63
N ALA A 63 24.30 26.44 0.00
CA ALA A 63 24.32 27.79 0.56
C ALA A 63 22.90 28.37 0.76
N SER A 64 21.91 27.86 0.01
CA SER A 64 20.51 28.26 0.12
C SER A 64 19.73 27.51 1.20
N TYR A 65 20.29 26.44 1.79
CA TYR A 65 19.60 25.64 2.78
C TYR A 65 19.21 26.43 4.03
N ARG A 66 18.00 26.24 4.51
CA ARG A 66 17.47 26.84 5.74
C ARG A 66 16.86 25.77 6.62
N PRO A 67 17.39 25.52 7.84
CA PRO A 67 16.87 24.48 8.75
C PRO A 67 15.40 24.67 9.13
N GLU A 68 14.94 25.93 9.18
CA GLU A 68 13.56 26.33 9.47
C GLU A 68 12.60 26.17 8.27
N GLN A 69 13.15 25.99 7.06
CA GLN A 69 12.42 25.80 5.80
C GLN A 69 12.95 24.58 5.08
N ARG A 70 12.95 23.43 5.77
CA ARG A 70 13.50 22.18 5.23
C ARG A 70 12.76 21.77 3.97
N PRO A 71 13.46 21.60 2.85
CA PRO A 71 12.88 21.03 1.64
C PRO A 71 12.34 19.63 1.91
N TYR A 72 11.45 19.15 1.05
CA TYR A 72 10.87 17.82 1.24
C TYR A 72 10.66 17.08 -0.08
N ALA A 73 10.60 15.75 0.04
CA ALA A 73 10.27 14.83 -1.02
C ALA A 73 8.98 14.09 -0.70
N VAL A 74 8.21 13.74 -1.74
CA VAL A 74 6.98 12.95 -1.63
C VAL A 74 7.11 11.71 -2.50
N PHE A 75 6.80 10.56 -1.92
CA PHE A 75 6.85 9.26 -2.60
C PHE A 75 5.46 8.65 -2.62
N ASP A 76 5.05 8.14 -3.77
CA ASP A 76 4.03 7.10 -3.82
C ASP A 76 4.55 5.83 -3.14
N TRP A 77 3.65 4.90 -2.76
CA TRP A 77 4.05 3.72 -2.01
C TRP A 77 4.08 2.45 -2.87
N ASP A 78 2.93 1.99 -3.28
CA ASP A 78 2.76 0.71 -3.97
C ASP A 78 3.34 0.77 -5.39
N ASN A 79 4.16 -0.21 -5.74
CA ASN A 79 4.94 -0.23 -6.97
C ASN A 79 6.01 0.88 -7.15
N THR A 80 6.08 1.85 -6.24
CA THR A 80 7.11 2.89 -6.16
C THR A 80 8.15 2.57 -5.09
N CYS A 81 7.74 2.53 -3.83
CA CYS A 81 8.63 2.18 -2.71
C CYS A 81 8.83 0.67 -2.57
N ILE A 82 7.85 -0.10 -2.96
CA ILE A 82 7.84 -1.56 -2.99
C ILE A 82 7.45 -2.06 -4.38
N MET A 83 7.81 -3.28 -4.72
CA MET A 83 7.20 -3.99 -5.85
C MET A 83 5.89 -4.62 -5.40
N ASN A 84 4.87 -4.52 -6.23
CA ASN A 84 3.48 -4.86 -6.02
C ASN A 84 2.79 -3.96 -4.98
N ASP A 85 1.59 -4.34 -4.56
CA ASP A 85 0.67 -3.53 -3.77
C ASP A 85 0.42 -4.17 -2.41
N CYS A 86 0.65 -3.41 -1.32
CA CYS A 86 0.49 -3.93 0.03
C CYS A 86 -0.98 -4.01 0.47
N GLU A 87 -1.88 -3.19 -0.08
CA GLU A 87 -3.30 -3.25 0.23
C GLU A 87 -4.00 -4.38 -0.54
N GLU A 88 -3.60 -4.61 -1.79
CA GLU A 88 -4.05 -5.79 -2.55
C GLU A 88 -3.56 -7.09 -1.91
N ALA A 89 -2.29 -7.14 -1.48
CA ALA A 89 -1.76 -8.28 -0.72
C ALA A 89 -2.52 -8.48 0.60
N LEU A 90 -2.92 -7.38 1.27
CA LEU A 90 -3.72 -7.43 2.49
C LEU A 90 -5.13 -7.96 2.22
N LEU A 91 -5.78 -7.57 1.12
CA LEU A 91 -7.07 -8.14 0.72
C LEU A 91 -6.96 -9.65 0.56
N VAL A 92 -5.97 -10.14 -0.18
CA VAL A 92 -5.75 -11.58 -0.38
C VAL A 92 -5.43 -12.29 0.94
N TYR A 93 -4.62 -11.65 1.81
CA TYR A 93 -4.32 -12.17 3.15
C TYR A 93 -5.59 -12.27 4.01
N GLN A 94 -6.43 -11.22 4.01
CA GLN A 94 -7.70 -11.17 4.73
C GLN A 94 -8.65 -12.28 4.28
N ILE A 95 -8.78 -12.49 2.96
CA ILE A 95 -9.58 -13.59 2.39
C ILE A 95 -9.02 -14.94 2.83
N ASN A 96 -7.71 -15.15 2.70
CA ASN A 96 -7.07 -16.43 3.01
C ASN A 96 -7.17 -16.81 4.48
N HIS A 97 -7.22 -15.84 5.38
CA HIS A 97 -7.29 -16.08 6.83
C HIS A 97 -8.67 -15.79 7.42
N LEU A 98 -9.66 -15.41 6.59
CA LEU A 98 -11.03 -15.06 6.99
C LEU A 98 -11.06 -14.05 8.15
N GLN A 99 -10.19 -13.04 8.08
CA GLN A 99 -10.07 -12.02 9.13
C GLN A 99 -11.09 -10.91 8.96
N TYR A 100 -12.35 -11.21 9.29
CA TYR A 100 -13.48 -10.29 9.21
C TYR A 100 -14.09 -10.07 10.59
N LYS A 101 -14.64 -8.85 10.81
CA LYS A 101 -15.44 -8.48 11.99
C LYS A 101 -16.89 -8.23 11.61
N LEU A 102 -17.33 -8.80 10.51
CA LEU A 102 -18.64 -8.59 9.90
C LEU A 102 -19.57 -9.76 10.24
N THR A 103 -20.78 -9.47 10.66
CA THR A 103 -21.86 -10.45 10.61
C THR A 103 -22.19 -10.81 9.16
N PRO A 104 -22.87 -11.94 8.88
CA PRO A 104 -23.28 -12.28 7.52
C PRO A 104 -24.11 -11.21 6.81
N ASP A 105 -25.00 -10.50 7.54
CA ASP A 105 -25.81 -9.43 6.97
C ASP A 105 -25.00 -8.16 6.71
N GLU A 106 -24.05 -7.84 7.57
CA GLU A 106 -23.11 -6.73 7.33
C GLU A 106 -22.23 -7.02 6.13
N PHE A 107 -21.74 -8.26 5.97
CA PHE A 107 -20.95 -8.66 4.82
C PHE A 107 -21.75 -8.55 3.51
N ALA A 108 -23.00 -9.02 3.50
CA ALA A 108 -23.91 -8.91 2.36
C ALA A 108 -24.14 -7.44 1.96
N ALA A 109 -24.23 -6.53 2.94
CA ALA A 109 -24.34 -5.11 2.67
C ALA A 109 -23.05 -4.51 2.13
N VAL A 110 -21.89 -4.83 2.74
CA VAL A 110 -20.56 -4.34 2.35
C VAL A 110 -20.22 -4.72 0.91
N VAL A 111 -20.43 -5.97 0.53
CA VAL A 111 -20.15 -6.48 -0.82
C VAL A 111 -20.85 -5.67 -1.92
N ARG A 112 -22.02 -5.12 -1.63
CA ARG A 112 -22.84 -4.35 -2.59
C ARG A 112 -22.68 -2.83 -2.47
N GLN A 113 -21.99 -2.38 -1.43
CA GLN A 113 -21.98 -0.95 -1.10
C GLN A 113 -21.29 -0.13 -2.20
N ASP A 114 -21.99 0.91 -2.65
CA ASP A 114 -21.55 1.90 -3.66
C ASP A 114 -21.18 1.33 -5.03
N VAL A 115 -21.40 0.03 -5.28
CA VAL A 115 -21.13 -0.59 -6.58
C VAL A 115 -22.41 -0.57 -7.44
N PRO A 116 -22.36 0.01 -8.66
CA PRO A 116 -23.50 -0.02 -9.56
C PRO A 116 -23.91 -1.45 -9.92
N ASN A 117 -25.22 -1.70 -9.94
CA ASN A 117 -25.72 -2.99 -10.40
C ASN A 117 -25.63 -3.10 -11.92
N GLY A 118 -25.33 -4.29 -12.44
CA GLY A 118 -25.21 -4.54 -13.88
C GLY A 118 -24.12 -5.54 -14.22
N ALA A 119 -23.86 -5.69 -15.50
CA ALA A 119 -22.72 -6.48 -15.98
C ALA A 119 -21.43 -5.65 -15.85
N PHE A 120 -20.35 -6.33 -15.48
CA PHE A 120 -19.01 -5.75 -15.56
C PHE A 120 -18.58 -5.52 -17.00
N MET A 121 -17.45 -4.83 -17.20
CA MET A 121 -16.94 -4.61 -18.55
C MET A 121 -16.67 -5.96 -19.25
N LYS A 122 -16.58 -5.90 -20.59
CA LYS A 122 -16.59 -7.08 -21.49
C LYS A 122 -15.51 -8.14 -21.21
N ASP A 123 -14.41 -7.75 -20.57
CA ASP A 123 -13.29 -8.66 -20.29
C ASP A 123 -13.54 -9.51 -19.03
N TYR A 124 -14.51 -9.12 -18.20
CA TYR A 124 -14.91 -9.85 -17.00
C TYR A 124 -16.05 -10.81 -17.29
N THR A 125 -15.67 -12.05 -17.65
CA THR A 125 -16.58 -13.12 -18.04
C THR A 125 -16.33 -14.39 -17.21
N THR A 126 -17.31 -15.29 -17.24
CA THR A 126 -17.09 -16.67 -16.76
C THR A 126 -16.03 -17.35 -17.63
N VAL A 127 -15.53 -18.49 -17.16
CA VAL A 127 -14.59 -19.33 -17.95
C VAL A 127 -15.20 -19.81 -19.28
N ASP A 128 -16.54 -19.78 -19.40
CA ASP A 128 -17.29 -20.12 -20.61
C ASP A 128 -17.63 -18.87 -21.47
N GLY A 129 -17.09 -17.70 -21.12
CA GLY A 129 -17.25 -16.46 -21.89
C GLY A 129 -18.60 -15.73 -21.70
N LYS A 130 -19.36 -16.03 -20.65
CA LYS A 130 -20.61 -15.32 -20.35
C LYS A 130 -20.34 -14.08 -19.51
N PRO A 131 -21.01 -12.93 -19.75
CA PRO A 131 -20.87 -11.75 -18.91
C PRO A 131 -21.22 -12.04 -17.45
N VAL A 132 -20.39 -11.56 -16.51
CA VAL A 132 -20.66 -11.64 -15.07
C VAL A 132 -21.37 -10.37 -14.62
N LYS A 133 -22.43 -10.54 -13.81
CA LYS A 133 -23.18 -9.42 -13.25
C LYS A 133 -22.86 -9.25 -11.77
N MET A 134 -22.81 -8.00 -11.34
CA MET A 134 -22.51 -7.62 -9.96
C MET A 134 -23.40 -8.32 -8.95
N GLU A 135 -24.73 -8.31 -9.13
CA GLU A 135 -25.65 -8.92 -8.15
C GLU A 135 -25.58 -10.46 -8.13
N ASP A 136 -25.29 -11.08 -9.27
CA ASP A 136 -25.19 -12.54 -9.35
C ASP A 136 -23.97 -13.03 -8.55
N ILE A 137 -22.80 -12.41 -8.76
CA ILE A 137 -21.57 -12.79 -8.05
C ILE A 137 -21.61 -12.34 -6.57
N ALA A 138 -22.21 -11.19 -6.26
CA ALA A 138 -22.40 -10.74 -4.88
C ALA A 138 -23.28 -11.70 -4.09
N SER A 139 -24.34 -12.27 -4.72
CA SER A 139 -25.20 -13.27 -4.11
C SER A 139 -24.45 -14.57 -3.82
N ASP A 140 -23.55 -15.00 -4.71
CA ASP A 140 -22.74 -16.20 -4.53
C ASP A 140 -21.74 -16.01 -3.39
N VAL A 141 -20.98 -14.90 -3.39
CA VAL A 141 -20.02 -14.58 -2.35
C VAL A 141 -20.68 -14.41 -0.98
N GLU A 142 -21.89 -13.83 -0.92
CA GLU A 142 -22.69 -13.77 0.30
C GLU A 142 -23.05 -15.15 0.82
N ALA A 143 -23.51 -16.06 -0.04
CA ALA A 143 -23.87 -17.42 0.35
C ALA A 143 -22.66 -18.20 0.89
N ASP A 144 -21.50 -18.04 0.25
CA ASP A 144 -20.26 -18.64 0.72
C ASP A 144 -19.83 -18.06 2.07
N TYR A 145 -19.88 -16.73 2.23
CA TYR A 145 -19.52 -16.12 3.51
C TYR A 145 -20.44 -16.57 4.65
N ARG A 146 -21.73 -16.70 4.42
CA ARG A 146 -22.67 -17.23 5.41
C ARG A 146 -22.29 -18.65 5.86
N TRP A 147 -21.90 -19.50 4.90
CA TRP A 147 -21.42 -20.83 5.23
C TRP A 147 -20.10 -20.80 5.99
N LEU A 148 -19.11 -20.03 5.52
CA LEU A 148 -17.80 -19.85 6.15
C LEU A 148 -17.95 -19.33 7.58
N HIS A 149 -18.79 -18.31 7.78
CA HIS A 149 -19.07 -17.70 9.08
C HIS A 149 -19.63 -18.73 10.07
N ALA A 150 -20.58 -19.55 9.64
CA ALA A 150 -21.22 -20.56 10.48
C ALA A 150 -20.33 -21.77 10.79
N ASN A 151 -19.27 -22.01 10.01
CA ASN A 151 -18.43 -23.19 10.14
C ASN A 151 -17.04 -22.92 10.69
N TYR A 152 -16.45 -21.73 10.45
CA TYR A 152 -15.09 -21.40 10.87
C TYR A 152 -15.01 -20.98 12.34
N LYS A 153 -14.10 -21.62 13.11
CA LYS A 153 -13.89 -21.32 14.55
C LYS A 153 -13.40 -19.90 14.85
N GLY A 154 -12.79 -19.23 13.86
CA GLY A 154 -12.37 -17.82 13.99
C GLY A 154 -13.53 -16.84 13.83
N LEU A 155 -14.73 -17.31 13.47
CA LEU A 155 -15.97 -16.55 13.35
C LEU A 155 -17.02 -17.11 14.34
N ALA A 156 -18.00 -17.89 13.85
CA ALA A 156 -19.07 -18.43 14.72
C ALA A 156 -19.16 -19.97 14.73
N GLY A 157 -18.28 -20.68 14.02
CA GLY A 157 -18.26 -22.13 13.90
C GLY A 157 -17.23 -22.81 14.77
N ASP A 158 -16.89 -24.03 14.41
CA ASP A 158 -15.99 -24.90 15.18
C ASP A 158 -14.84 -25.51 14.34
N LYS A 159 -14.91 -25.45 13.01
CA LYS A 159 -13.88 -26.00 12.13
C LYS A 159 -12.59 -25.16 12.12
N SER A 160 -11.47 -25.81 11.97
CA SER A 160 -10.16 -25.16 11.79
C SER A 160 -10.08 -24.42 10.45
N LEU A 161 -9.12 -23.50 10.32
CA LEU A 161 -8.88 -22.81 9.04
C LEU A 161 -8.51 -23.81 7.93
N GLU A 162 -7.72 -24.83 8.24
CA GLU A 162 -7.31 -25.84 7.28
C GLU A 162 -8.50 -26.64 6.74
N GLU A 163 -9.44 -27.03 7.60
CA GLU A 163 -10.68 -27.71 7.19
C GLU A 163 -11.56 -26.81 6.32
N ILE A 164 -11.61 -25.51 6.63
CA ILE A 164 -12.34 -24.52 5.85
C ILE A 164 -11.70 -24.34 4.48
N GLN A 165 -10.38 -24.18 4.42
CA GLN A 165 -9.64 -24.01 3.17
C GLN A 165 -9.72 -25.20 2.24
N ALA A 166 -10.01 -26.40 2.75
CA ALA A 166 -10.26 -27.59 1.95
C ALA A 166 -11.68 -27.64 1.34
N SER A 167 -12.57 -26.72 1.70
CA SER A 167 -13.97 -26.72 1.23
C SER A 167 -14.15 -26.07 -0.14
N GLU A 168 -15.18 -26.49 -0.86
CA GLU A 168 -15.55 -25.85 -2.13
C GLU A 168 -16.10 -24.43 -1.91
N GLN A 169 -16.75 -24.16 -0.79
CA GLN A 169 -17.22 -22.82 -0.43
C GLN A 169 -16.07 -21.84 -0.26
N TYR A 170 -14.98 -22.25 0.40
CA TYR A 170 -13.80 -21.40 0.52
C TYR A 170 -13.15 -21.13 -0.84
N LYS A 171 -13.02 -22.15 -1.68
CA LYS A 171 -12.48 -22.02 -3.03
C LYS A 171 -13.31 -21.06 -3.88
N ASP A 172 -14.64 -21.16 -3.79
CA ASP A 172 -15.57 -20.29 -4.50
C ASP A 172 -15.47 -18.85 -3.99
N PHE A 173 -15.52 -18.68 -2.68
CA PHE A 173 -15.39 -17.40 -1.99
C PHE A 173 -14.11 -16.64 -2.38
N LEU A 174 -12.95 -17.29 -2.26
CA LEU A 174 -11.66 -16.69 -2.58
C LEU A 174 -11.64 -16.20 -4.02
N ALA A 175 -12.00 -17.06 -4.97
CA ALA A 175 -11.89 -16.73 -6.38
C ALA A 175 -12.92 -15.66 -6.80
N LYS A 176 -14.16 -15.75 -6.31
CA LYS A 176 -15.21 -14.80 -6.66
C LYS A 176 -15.01 -13.43 -6.00
N LEU A 177 -14.58 -13.40 -4.75
CA LEU A 177 -14.34 -12.11 -4.07
C LEU A 177 -13.15 -11.37 -4.68
N TYR A 178 -12.06 -12.07 -5.03
CA TYR A 178 -10.92 -11.47 -5.71
C TYR A 178 -11.31 -11.00 -7.13
N PHE A 179 -12.01 -11.84 -7.90
CA PHE A 179 -12.54 -11.46 -9.21
C PHE A 179 -13.43 -10.20 -9.14
N MET A 180 -14.29 -10.09 -8.09
CA MET A 180 -15.10 -8.89 -7.89
C MET A 180 -14.25 -7.64 -7.69
N TYR A 181 -13.18 -7.73 -6.92
CA TYR A 181 -12.27 -6.60 -6.70
C TYR A 181 -11.72 -6.06 -8.03
N ASP A 182 -11.09 -6.93 -8.83
CA ASP A 182 -10.54 -6.54 -10.12
C ASP A 182 -11.62 -6.03 -11.08
N ALA A 183 -12.76 -6.74 -11.15
CA ALA A 183 -13.88 -6.36 -12.00
C ALA A 183 -14.47 -4.98 -11.63
N ILE A 184 -14.57 -4.66 -10.34
CA ILE A 184 -15.04 -3.35 -9.85
C ILE A 184 -14.02 -2.27 -10.18
N CYS A 185 -12.74 -2.50 -9.92
CA CYS A 185 -11.67 -1.53 -10.20
C CYS A 185 -11.58 -1.17 -11.68
N ASP A 186 -11.76 -2.13 -12.56
CA ASP A 186 -11.64 -1.92 -14.00
C ASP A 186 -12.94 -1.44 -14.65
N SER A 187 -14.12 -1.82 -14.13
CA SER A 187 -15.41 -1.48 -14.74
C SER A 187 -15.94 -0.11 -14.33
N TYR A 188 -15.51 0.43 -13.20
CA TYR A 188 -16.04 1.66 -12.62
C TYR A 188 -14.95 2.68 -12.31
N PRO A 189 -15.30 3.95 -11.99
CA PRO A 189 -14.35 4.93 -11.52
C PRO A 189 -13.54 4.41 -10.33
N VAL A 190 -12.25 4.72 -10.30
CA VAL A 190 -11.29 4.25 -9.30
C VAL A 190 -11.74 4.50 -7.86
N GLU A 191 -12.50 5.58 -7.61
CA GLU A 191 -13.06 5.92 -6.31
C GLU A 191 -14.03 4.85 -5.78
N ILE A 192 -14.66 4.06 -6.66
CA ILE A 192 -15.53 2.97 -6.25
C ILE A 192 -14.70 1.77 -5.81
N GLY A 193 -13.81 1.28 -6.67
CA GLY A 193 -13.02 0.07 -6.40
C GLY A 193 -12.10 0.22 -5.19
N TYR A 194 -11.39 1.35 -5.09
CA TYR A 194 -10.45 1.59 -3.99
C TYR A 194 -11.14 1.78 -2.63
N LYS A 195 -12.34 2.38 -2.61
CA LYS A 195 -13.12 2.46 -1.37
C LYS A 195 -13.76 1.12 -1.00
N TRP A 196 -14.14 0.32 -1.99
CA TRP A 196 -14.85 -0.92 -1.77
C TRP A 196 -14.08 -1.90 -0.89
N ILE A 197 -12.78 -2.09 -1.13
CA ILE A 197 -11.96 -2.98 -0.29
C ILE A 197 -11.84 -2.48 1.15
N LEU A 198 -11.88 -1.15 1.38
CA LEU A 198 -11.78 -0.55 2.71
C LEU A 198 -13.03 -0.84 3.57
N TYR A 199 -14.17 -1.09 2.96
CA TYR A 199 -15.41 -1.40 3.68
C TYR A 199 -15.34 -2.74 4.44
N PHE A 200 -14.46 -3.66 4.01
CA PHE A 200 -14.25 -4.92 4.72
C PHE A 200 -13.50 -4.76 6.05
N TYR A 201 -12.93 -3.58 6.33
CA TYR A 201 -12.31 -3.25 7.63
C TYR A 201 -13.34 -2.77 8.68
N LYS A 202 -14.63 -2.65 8.30
CA LYS A 202 -15.69 -2.27 9.23
C LYS A 202 -15.62 -3.10 10.52
N ASN A 203 -15.87 -2.45 11.66
CA ASN A 203 -15.80 -2.98 13.02
C ASN A 203 -14.39 -3.32 13.53
N MET A 204 -13.33 -3.18 12.74
CA MET A 204 -11.95 -3.27 13.22
C MET A 204 -11.52 -1.97 13.88
N THR A 205 -10.67 -2.08 14.90
CA THR A 205 -9.90 -0.96 15.42
C THR A 205 -8.67 -0.72 14.54
N THR A 206 -8.05 0.47 14.64
CA THR A 206 -6.77 0.75 13.96
C THR A 206 -5.70 -0.28 14.33
N ALA A 207 -5.60 -0.68 15.59
CA ALA A 207 -4.62 -1.66 16.03
C ALA A 207 -4.83 -3.06 15.40
N GLU A 208 -6.10 -3.49 15.24
CA GLU A 208 -6.41 -4.76 14.58
C GLU A 208 -6.08 -4.71 13.08
N LEU A 209 -6.40 -3.63 12.39
CA LEU A 209 -6.04 -3.45 10.98
C LEU A 209 -4.51 -3.42 10.81
N GLN A 210 -3.80 -2.68 11.66
CA GLN A 210 -2.34 -2.59 11.59
C GLN A 210 -1.66 -3.93 11.89
N ALA A 211 -2.18 -4.71 12.84
CA ALA A 211 -1.67 -6.06 13.10
C ALA A 211 -1.88 -7.01 11.91
N MET A 212 -3.05 -6.92 11.26
CA MET A 212 -3.32 -7.69 10.03
C MET A 212 -2.42 -7.25 8.88
N ALA A 213 -2.20 -5.94 8.72
CA ALA A 213 -1.29 -5.39 7.71
C ALA A 213 0.16 -5.85 7.93
N GLU A 214 0.66 -5.85 9.17
CA GLU A 214 2.00 -6.36 9.49
C GLU A 214 2.12 -7.85 9.16
N ALA A 215 1.14 -8.65 9.53
CA ALA A 215 1.12 -10.08 9.23
C ALA A 215 1.09 -10.34 7.72
N SER A 216 0.28 -9.58 6.97
CA SER A 216 0.21 -9.62 5.50
C SER A 216 1.54 -9.24 4.86
N ASN A 217 2.14 -8.14 5.30
CA ASN A 217 3.44 -7.67 4.78
C ASN A 217 4.54 -8.72 4.98
N ASN A 218 4.62 -9.31 6.19
CA ASN A 218 5.59 -10.35 6.50
C ASN A 218 5.37 -11.60 5.63
N TYR A 219 4.10 -12.00 5.43
CA TYR A 219 3.74 -13.10 4.55
C TYR A 219 4.16 -12.82 3.10
N ALA A 220 3.78 -11.66 2.55
CA ALA A 220 4.01 -11.29 1.17
C ALA A 220 5.51 -11.07 0.86
N ILE A 221 6.31 -10.52 1.79
CA ILE A 221 7.76 -10.41 1.66
C ILE A 221 8.41 -11.79 1.62
N GLY A 222 7.90 -12.75 2.38
CA GLY A 222 8.37 -14.14 2.40
C GLY A 222 7.91 -14.99 1.22
N ASP A 223 6.88 -14.56 0.49
CA ASP A 223 6.35 -15.32 -0.65
C ASP A 223 7.16 -15.08 -1.94
N ALA A 224 7.09 -16.05 -2.86
CA ALA A 224 7.68 -15.92 -4.19
C ALA A 224 6.90 -14.94 -5.06
N LEU A 225 7.62 -14.19 -5.91
CA LEU A 225 6.98 -13.42 -6.99
C LEU A 225 6.45 -14.40 -8.04
N ARG A 226 5.13 -14.56 -8.10
CA ARG A 226 4.47 -15.51 -8.99
C ARG A 226 3.02 -15.11 -9.27
N LYS A 227 2.56 -15.40 -10.46
CA LYS A 227 1.16 -15.28 -10.82
C LYS A 227 0.41 -16.52 -10.37
N VAL A 228 -0.64 -16.35 -9.60
CA VAL A 228 -1.52 -17.42 -9.12
C VAL A 228 -2.91 -17.21 -9.68
N LYS A 229 -3.40 -18.17 -10.42
CA LYS A 229 -4.77 -18.18 -10.92
C LYS A 229 -5.71 -18.69 -9.83
N TYR A 230 -6.68 -17.90 -9.45
CA TYR A 230 -7.82 -18.30 -8.65
C TYR A 230 -8.97 -18.66 -9.58
N GLU A 231 -9.45 -19.90 -9.53
CA GLU A 231 -10.62 -20.36 -10.27
C GLU A 231 -11.67 -20.82 -9.27
N SER A 232 -12.88 -20.29 -9.39
CA SER A 232 -13.99 -20.61 -8.49
C SER A 232 -14.46 -22.05 -8.63
N SER A 233 -15.29 -22.51 -7.69
CA SER A 233 -15.72 -23.90 -7.66
C SER A 233 -16.57 -24.27 -8.88
N ARG A 234 -16.24 -25.38 -9.53
CA ARG A 234 -17.06 -25.95 -10.62
C ARG A 234 -18.27 -26.73 -10.09
N THR A 235 -18.24 -27.09 -8.81
CA THR A 235 -19.34 -27.80 -8.15
C THR A 235 -20.33 -26.83 -7.51
N LEU A 236 -19.94 -25.57 -7.32
CA LEU A 236 -20.75 -24.48 -6.79
C LEU A 236 -20.76 -23.28 -7.75
N PRO A 237 -21.24 -23.43 -9.00
CA PRO A 237 -21.16 -22.33 -9.97
C PRO A 237 -22.02 -21.12 -9.57
N GLY A 238 -23.03 -21.31 -8.73
CA GLY A 238 -23.93 -20.27 -8.28
C GLY A 238 -24.68 -19.58 -9.42
N LYS A 239 -25.02 -18.30 -9.21
CA LYS A 239 -25.69 -17.46 -10.23
C LYS A 239 -24.69 -16.86 -11.23
N ALA A 240 -23.50 -16.50 -10.75
CA ALA A 240 -22.47 -15.89 -11.58
C ALA A 240 -21.80 -16.87 -12.54
N GLY A 241 -21.86 -18.17 -12.26
CA GLY A 241 -21.09 -19.18 -12.97
C GLY A 241 -19.66 -19.33 -12.42
N VAL A 242 -18.83 -20.07 -13.15
CA VAL A 242 -17.41 -20.26 -12.80
C VAL A 242 -16.59 -19.09 -13.33
N VAL A 243 -15.87 -18.40 -12.45
CA VAL A 243 -14.98 -17.28 -12.78
C VAL A 243 -13.53 -17.62 -12.45
N ALA A 244 -12.61 -16.91 -13.07
CA ALA A 244 -11.19 -17.04 -12.75
C ALA A 244 -10.47 -15.71 -12.94
N ASP A 245 -9.52 -15.43 -12.04
CA ASP A 245 -8.65 -14.27 -12.13
C ASP A 245 -7.24 -14.64 -11.67
N THR A 246 -6.28 -13.70 -11.86
CA THR A 246 -4.87 -13.97 -11.58
C THR A 246 -4.25 -12.87 -10.71
N HIS A 247 -3.91 -13.22 -9.49
CA HIS A 247 -3.16 -12.32 -8.60
C HIS A 247 -1.65 -12.50 -8.75
N PHE A 248 -0.91 -11.37 -8.68
CA PHE A 248 0.57 -11.39 -8.68
C PHE A 248 1.08 -11.32 -7.25
N HIS A 249 1.44 -12.47 -6.69
CA HIS A 249 1.91 -12.64 -5.33
C HIS A 249 3.32 -12.12 -5.08
N GLY A 250 3.59 -11.86 -3.82
CA GLY A 250 4.89 -11.45 -3.30
C GLY A 250 5.10 -9.95 -3.33
N ILE A 251 5.85 -9.47 -2.34
CA ILE A 251 6.29 -8.08 -2.25
C ILE A 251 7.82 -8.06 -2.16
N ARG A 252 8.46 -7.03 -2.76
CA ARG A 252 9.88 -6.76 -2.57
C ARG A 252 10.10 -5.30 -2.23
N ILE A 253 10.97 -5.06 -1.27
CA ILE A 253 11.42 -3.71 -0.90
C ILE A 253 12.33 -3.18 -2.01
N HIS A 254 12.06 -1.99 -2.52
CA HIS A 254 12.98 -1.29 -3.40
C HIS A 254 14.07 -0.62 -2.56
N GLU A 255 15.18 -1.31 -2.41
CA GLU A 255 16.31 -0.88 -1.59
C GLU A 255 16.85 0.49 -1.99
N GLU A 256 16.79 0.81 -3.28
CA GLU A 256 17.23 2.07 -3.86
C GLU A 256 16.37 3.23 -3.38
N ILE A 257 15.04 3.07 -3.37
CA ILE A 257 14.11 4.08 -2.85
C ILE A 257 14.27 4.22 -1.34
N ARG A 258 14.40 3.10 -0.62
CA ARG A 258 14.65 3.11 0.83
C ARG A 258 15.96 3.87 1.14
N GLY A 259 17.04 3.57 0.41
CA GLY A 259 18.34 4.24 0.51
C GLY A 259 18.24 5.74 0.17
N LEU A 260 17.49 6.10 -0.87
CA LEU A 260 17.22 7.49 -1.23
C LEU A 260 16.52 8.24 -0.08
N MET A 261 15.50 7.66 0.52
CA MET A 261 14.78 8.26 1.66
C MET A 261 15.73 8.52 2.85
N HIS A 262 16.62 7.57 3.15
CA HIS A 262 17.63 7.74 4.19
C HIS A 262 18.63 8.86 3.84
N THR A 263 19.12 8.88 2.58
CA THR A 263 20.04 9.91 2.11
C THR A 263 19.42 11.29 2.14
N LEU A 264 18.14 11.43 1.74
CA LEU A 264 17.40 12.69 1.82
C LEU A 264 17.35 13.20 3.25
N ARG A 265 16.93 12.37 4.21
CA ARG A 265 16.85 12.75 5.63
C ARG A 265 18.21 13.12 6.21
N ALA A 266 19.28 12.37 5.87
CA ALA A 266 20.64 12.68 6.27
C ALA A 266 21.14 14.01 5.72
N ASN A 267 20.58 14.48 4.59
CA ASN A 267 20.85 15.76 4.00
C ASN A 267 19.83 16.86 4.38
N GLY A 268 19.03 16.64 5.44
CA GLY A 268 18.09 17.65 5.95
C GLY A 268 16.83 17.85 5.12
N ILE A 269 16.51 16.88 4.24
CA ILE A 269 15.31 16.90 3.39
C ILE A 269 14.27 15.98 4.03
N ASP A 270 13.08 16.50 4.30
CA ASP A 270 12.00 15.73 4.90
C ASP A 270 11.40 14.76 3.87
N VAL A 271 10.91 13.62 4.36
CA VAL A 271 10.34 12.56 3.51
C VAL A 271 8.89 12.33 3.91
N TYR A 272 8.02 12.34 2.91
CA TYR A 272 6.59 12.05 3.02
C TYR A 272 6.17 10.98 2.03
N VAL A 273 5.08 10.30 2.35
CA VAL A 273 4.43 9.32 1.47
C VAL A 273 3.03 9.82 1.11
N SER A 274 2.65 9.70 -0.17
CA SER A 274 1.29 9.97 -0.66
C SER A 274 0.80 8.74 -1.42
N THR A 275 -0.08 7.96 -0.80
CA THR A 275 -0.55 6.67 -1.32
C THR A 275 -2.05 6.66 -1.60
N ALA A 276 -2.49 5.84 -2.56
CA ALA A 276 -3.90 5.56 -2.79
C ALA A 276 -4.45 4.41 -1.93
N SER A 277 -3.61 3.79 -1.11
CA SER A 277 -4.00 2.86 -0.05
C SER A 277 -4.46 3.60 1.20
N ILE A 278 -5.15 2.92 2.13
CA ILE A 278 -5.48 3.51 3.43
C ILE A 278 -4.20 3.79 4.22
N ASP A 279 -4.08 4.99 4.78
CA ASP A 279 -2.85 5.45 5.41
C ASP A 279 -2.40 4.56 6.59
N ASP A 280 -3.34 3.99 7.36
CA ASP A 280 -3.03 3.11 8.49
C ASP A 280 -2.34 1.79 8.09
N VAL A 281 -2.58 1.27 6.90
CA VAL A 281 -1.89 0.09 6.35
C VAL A 281 -0.47 0.47 5.94
N VAL A 282 -0.31 1.55 5.20
CA VAL A 282 1.01 2.00 4.72
C VAL A 282 1.89 2.51 5.86
N ARG A 283 1.33 3.12 6.91
CA ARG A 283 2.06 3.51 8.12
C ARG A 283 2.79 2.34 8.78
N VAL A 284 2.22 1.15 8.74
CA VAL A 284 2.88 -0.06 9.27
C VAL A 284 4.14 -0.36 8.46
N PHE A 285 4.03 -0.40 7.14
CA PHE A 285 5.17 -0.74 6.28
C PHE A 285 6.23 0.37 6.30
N ALA A 286 5.82 1.62 6.11
CA ALA A 286 6.71 2.76 6.02
C ALA A 286 7.40 3.12 7.35
N GLY A 287 6.72 2.89 8.48
CA GLY A 287 7.18 3.31 9.81
C GLY A 287 7.86 2.21 10.62
N ASN A 288 7.50 0.94 10.45
CA ASN A 288 8.05 -0.16 11.26
C ASN A 288 9.55 -0.34 10.97
N PRO A 289 10.42 -0.27 12.00
CA PRO A 289 11.87 -0.44 11.86
C PRO A 289 12.28 -1.75 11.16
N HIS A 290 11.45 -2.79 11.24
CA HIS A 290 11.70 -4.07 10.60
C HIS A 290 11.86 -3.96 9.08
N TYR A 291 11.07 -3.08 8.43
CA TYR A 291 11.15 -2.86 6.98
C TYR A 291 12.17 -1.79 6.59
N GLY A 292 12.61 -0.98 7.55
CA GLY A 292 13.76 -0.11 7.45
C GLY A 292 13.55 1.21 6.68
N TYR A 293 12.35 1.60 6.29
CA TYR A 293 12.12 2.90 5.66
C TYR A 293 12.20 4.06 6.65
N GLY A 294 11.70 3.88 7.86
CA GLY A 294 11.76 4.86 8.94
C GLY A 294 11.01 6.17 8.64
N VAL A 295 9.89 6.09 7.92
CA VAL A 295 9.00 7.23 7.67
C VAL A 295 8.09 7.38 8.89
N PRO A 296 8.05 8.54 9.55
CA PRO A 296 7.11 8.77 10.65
C PRO A 296 5.65 8.56 10.22
N PRO A 297 4.80 7.95 11.05
CA PRO A 297 3.41 7.68 10.70
C PRO A 297 2.61 8.92 10.27
N GLU A 298 2.90 10.08 10.87
CA GLU A 298 2.30 11.37 10.53
C GLU A 298 2.71 11.90 9.15
N ASN A 299 3.77 11.36 8.57
CA ASN A 299 4.25 11.72 7.24
C ASN A 299 3.62 10.86 6.13
N VAL A 300 2.68 9.99 6.45
CA VAL A 300 1.93 9.17 5.49
C VAL A 300 0.55 9.77 5.25
N ILE A 301 0.28 10.14 4.00
CA ILE A 301 -0.99 10.68 3.51
C ILE A 301 -1.61 9.61 2.60
N GLY A 302 -2.75 9.07 2.99
CA GLY A 302 -3.47 8.03 2.24
C GLY A 302 -4.97 8.23 2.25
N LEU A 303 -5.72 7.21 1.85
CA LEU A 303 -7.16 7.18 2.03
C LEU A 303 -7.51 7.08 3.52
N ARG A 304 -8.69 7.54 3.89
CA ARG A 304 -9.17 7.49 5.28
C ARG A 304 -10.63 7.12 5.37
N MET A 305 -10.93 6.23 6.29
CA MET A 305 -12.30 5.87 6.64
C MET A 305 -12.73 6.58 7.92
N ALA A 306 -14.00 6.97 8.00
CA ALA A 306 -14.57 7.50 9.23
C ALA A 306 -14.65 6.40 10.29
N MET A 307 -14.38 6.78 11.53
CA MET A 307 -14.43 5.89 12.68
C MET A 307 -15.56 6.27 13.63
N GLU A 308 -16.17 5.26 14.26
CA GLU A 308 -17.14 5.40 15.34
C GLU A 308 -16.70 4.47 16.48
N ASP A 309 -16.70 4.97 17.70
CA ASP A 309 -16.27 4.24 18.91
C ASP A 309 -14.89 3.54 18.75
N GLY A 310 -13.97 4.20 18.02
CA GLY A 310 -12.62 3.68 17.74
C GLY A 310 -12.55 2.54 16.74
N LYS A 311 -13.61 2.33 15.95
CA LYS A 311 -13.69 1.29 14.90
C LYS A 311 -14.01 1.91 13.55
N TYR A 312 -13.45 1.32 12.49
CA TYR A 312 -13.77 1.71 11.12
C TYR A 312 -15.25 1.48 10.80
N THR A 313 -15.79 2.41 10.02
CA THR A 313 -17.13 2.30 9.41
C THR A 313 -16.98 2.04 7.90
N THR A 314 -18.11 1.94 7.18
CA THR A 314 -18.10 1.91 5.72
C THR A 314 -18.25 3.30 5.08
N ARG A 315 -17.98 4.36 5.84
CA ARG A 315 -18.04 5.73 5.35
C ARG A 315 -16.63 6.28 5.14
N TYR A 316 -16.40 6.90 4.00
CA TYR A 316 -15.17 7.64 3.77
C TYR A 316 -15.09 8.84 4.74
N GLN A 317 -13.89 9.21 5.17
CA GLN A 317 -13.69 10.34 6.09
C GLN A 317 -14.22 11.63 5.45
N PRO A 318 -15.21 12.31 6.07
CA PRO A 318 -15.71 13.58 5.56
C PRO A 318 -14.60 14.62 5.39
N ASP A 319 -14.69 15.41 4.35
CA ASP A 319 -13.75 16.48 4.01
C ASP A 319 -12.30 16.04 3.75
N TRP A 320 -12.04 14.73 3.71
CA TRP A 320 -10.75 14.19 3.32
C TRP A 320 -10.71 13.93 1.81
N HIS A 321 -9.62 14.38 1.18
CA HIS A 321 -9.42 14.21 -0.27
C HIS A 321 -9.28 12.73 -0.64
N PHE A 322 -9.77 12.35 -1.81
CA PHE A 322 -9.50 11.03 -2.38
C PHE A 322 -8.09 11.03 -2.99
N ASN A 323 -7.14 10.34 -2.36
CA ASN A 323 -5.71 10.47 -2.61
C ASN A 323 -5.22 9.66 -3.82
N TYR A 324 -5.81 9.90 -4.99
CA TYR A 324 -5.45 9.31 -6.28
C TYR A 324 -5.51 10.38 -7.38
N GLY A 325 -4.62 10.31 -8.37
CA GLY A 325 -4.59 11.25 -9.49
C GLY A 325 -4.51 12.72 -9.03
N PRO A 326 -5.42 13.60 -9.48
CA PRO A 326 -5.48 14.99 -9.01
C PRO A 326 -5.61 15.10 -7.49
N GLY A 327 -6.23 14.10 -6.85
CA GLY A 327 -6.40 14.07 -5.40
C GLY A 327 -5.09 13.98 -4.61
N LYS A 328 -4.04 13.35 -5.16
CA LYS A 328 -2.70 13.39 -4.54
C LYS A 328 -2.14 14.82 -4.50
N THR A 329 -2.28 15.58 -5.58
CA THR A 329 -1.92 17.02 -5.57
C THR A 329 -2.72 17.81 -4.54
N VAL A 330 -4.04 17.56 -4.44
CA VAL A 330 -4.90 18.21 -3.44
C VAL A 330 -4.44 17.85 -2.02
N GLY A 331 -4.15 16.58 -1.76
CA GLY A 331 -3.64 16.11 -0.48
C GLY A 331 -2.32 16.78 -0.08
N ILE A 332 -1.35 16.79 -0.98
CA ILE A 332 -0.07 17.46 -0.76
C ILE A 332 -0.27 18.96 -0.50
N LYS A 333 -1.12 19.64 -1.27
CA LYS A 333 -1.43 21.05 -1.06
C LYS A 333 -2.06 21.32 0.31
N ASN A 334 -3.08 20.52 0.68
CA ASN A 334 -3.82 20.74 1.91
C ASN A 334 -3.02 20.39 3.18
N VAL A 335 -2.18 19.37 3.11
CA VAL A 335 -1.42 18.87 4.27
C VAL A 335 -0.03 19.51 4.34
N LEU A 336 0.72 19.51 3.24
CA LEU A 336 2.13 19.89 3.25
C LEU A 336 2.37 21.34 2.80
N VAL A 337 1.85 21.74 1.64
CA VAL A 337 2.07 23.11 1.13
C VAL A 337 1.44 24.15 2.06
N LYS A 338 0.25 23.89 2.58
CA LYS A 338 -0.40 24.78 3.56
C LYS A 338 0.44 24.98 4.82
N GLN A 339 1.17 23.95 5.26
CA GLN A 339 2.03 24.02 6.44
C GLN A 339 3.40 24.63 6.14
N LYS A 340 4.01 24.25 5.01
CA LYS A 340 5.39 24.61 4.67
C LYS A 340 5.52 25.88 3.84
N GLY A 341 4.49 26.23 3.05
CA GLY A 341 4.49 27.40 2.17
C GLY A 341 5.08 27.16 0.77
N TYR A 342 5.56 25.94 0.46
CA TYR A 342 6.18 25.55 -0.82
C TYR A 342 5.88 24.10 -1.16
N GLY A 343 6.10 23.71 -2.43
CA GLY A 343 5.91 22.35 -2.93
C GLY A 343 7.11 21.41 -2.70
N PRO A 344 6.95 20.11 -2.99
CA PRO A 344 8.03 19.14 -2.87
C PRO A 344 9.15 19.38 -3.89
N MET A 345 10.41 19.24 -3.47
CA MET A 345 11.56 19.35 -4.37
C MET A 345 11.81 18.08 -5.18
N LEU A 346 11.31 16.95 -4.73
CA LEU A 346 11.34 15.65 -5.39
C LEU A 346 10.01 14.94 -5.21
N VAL A 347 9.51 14.33 -6.29
CA VAL A 347 8.33 13.47 -6.26
C VAL A 347 8.67 12.15 -6.94
N ALA A 348 8.20 11.02 -6.38
CA ALA A 348 8.38 9.71 -6.97
C ALA A 348 7.03 9.00 -7.14
N GLY A 349 6.84 8.28 -8.27
CA GLY A 349 5.63 7.54 -8.59
C GLY A 349 5.84 6.53 -9.71
N ASP A 350 4.79 5.78 -10.09
CA ASP A 350 4.88 4.71 -11.10
C ASP A 350 3.66 4.58 -12.01
N SER A 351 2.58 5.28 -11.71
CA SER A 351 1.26 5.08 -12.34
C SER A 351 0.53 6.38 -12.67
N ASP A 352 -0.59 6.27 -13.37
CA ASP A 352 -1.47 7.40 -13.67
C ASP A 352 -1.96 8.10 -12.40
N GLY A 353 -2.05 7.37 -11.29
CA GLY A 353 -2.37 7.94 -9.98
C GLY A 353 -1.39 9.00 -9.48
N ASP A 354 -0.18 9.07 -10.06
CA ASP A 354 0.93 9.92 -9.62
C ASP A 354 1.22 11.09 -10.58
N ALA A 355 0.72 10.99 -11.82
CA ALA A 355 1.07 11.92 -12.89
C ALA A 355 0.87 13.39 -12.50
N TRP A 356 -0.23 13.70 -11.80
CA TRP A 356 -0.53 15.06 -11.35
C TRP A 356 0.47 15.53 -10.30
N MET A 357 0.75 14.76 -9.25
CA MET A 357 1.71 15.19 -8.23
C MET A 357 3.13 15.32 -8.79
N LEU A 358 3.49 14.57 -9.83
CA LEU A 358 4.76 14.69 -10.55
C LEU A 358 4.87 16.01 -11.34
N ARG A 359 3.73 16.55 -11.83
CA ARG A 359 3.68 17.73 -12.72
C ARG A 359 3.36 19.04 -12.01
N ASP A 360 2.50 19.02 -10.99
CA ASP A 360 1.74 20.18 -10.50
C ASP A 360 2.51 21.13 -9.58
N PHE A 361 3.73 20.80 -9.20
CA PHE A 361 4.55 21.62 -8.30
C PHE A 361 5.74 22.23 -9.03
N ASN A 362 5.78 23.56 -9.11
CA ASN A 362 6.90 24.30 -9.72
C ASN A 362 8.21 24.10 -8.95
N ASP A 363 8.12 23.85 -7.64
CA ASP A 363 9.27 23.63 -6.77
C ASP A 363 9.96 22.28 -6.98
N THR A 364 9.32 21.34 -7.72
CA THR A 364 9.89 20.02 -7.96
C THR A 364 11.05 20.11 -8.94
N ALA A 365 12.25 19.85 -8.45
CA ALA A 365 13.47 19.81 -9.25
C ALA A 365 13.58 18.50 -10.07
N VAL A 366 13.07 17.39 -9.56
CA VAL A 366 13.08 16.10 -10.25
C VAL A 366 11.89 15.22 -9.86
N GLY A 367 11.24 14.63 -10.85
CA GLY A 367 10.29 13.53 -10.70
C GLY A 367 10.96 12.18 -11.02
N VAL A 368 10.87 11.24 -10.10
CA VAL A 368 11.37 9.86 -10.28
C VAL A 368 10.21 8.97 -10.68
N ILE A 369 10.30 8.34 -11.84
CA ILE A 369 9.31 7.39 -12.33
C ILE A 369 9.91 5.99 -12.25
N VAL A 370 9.34 5.12 -11.40
CA VAL A 370 9.62 3.68 -11.44
C VAL A 370 8.99 3.12 -12.70
N ASN A 371 9.82 2.69 -13.62
CA ASN A 371 9.40 2.37 -14.98
C ASN A 371 8.66 1.03 -15.05
N ARG A 372 7.34 1.08 -14.99
CA ARG A 372 6.45 -0.07 -15.22
C ARG A 372 6.05 -0.24 -16.67
N MET A 373 6.57 0.60 -17.56
CA MET A 373 6.16 0.63 -18.98
C MET A 373 4.63 0.74 -19.11
N LYS A 374 4.01 1.63 -18.33
CA LYS A 374 2.59 1.95 -18.42
C LYS A 374 2.31 2.87 -19.59
N LYS A 375 1.10 2.79 -20.12
CA LYS A 375 0.51 3.79 -21.03
C LYS A 375 -0.21 4.85 -20.20
N GLY A 376 -1.00 5.70 -20.83
CA GLY A 376 -1.79 6.72 -20.15
C GLY A 376 -1.00 7.96 -19.77
N GLU A 377 -1.38 8.60 -18.68
CA GLU A 377 -0.79 9.85 -18.21
C GLU A 377 0.67 9.68 -17.81
N ILE A 378 0.98 8.66 -17.01
CA ILE A 378 2.37 8.37 -16.62
C ILE A 378 3.21 7.90 -17.80
N GLY A 379 2.57 7.32 -18.83
CA GLY A 379 3.24 6.96 -20.09
C GLY A 379 3.73 8.19 -20.84
N ALA A 380 2.97 9.29 -20.82
CA ALA A 380 3.39 10.57 -21.41
C ALA A 380 4.60 11.15 -20.66
N ASP A 381 4.61 11.11 -19.32
CA ASP A 381 5.76 11.53 -18.51
C ASP A 381 6.98 10.64 -18.76
N SER A 382 6.75 9.33 -18.93
CA SER A 382 7.83 8.38 -19.28
C SER A 382 8.46 8.66 -20.64
N GLN A 383 7.65 9.05 -21.64
CA GLN A 383 8.15 9.49 -22.95
C GLN A 383 8.98 10.77 -22.83
N GLN A 384 8.52 11.74 -22.03
CA GLN A 384 9.28 12.96 -21.76
C GLN A 384 10.62 12.64 -21.07
N ALA A 385 10.61 11.75 -20.05
CA ALA A 385 11.81 11.31 -19.38
C ALA A 385 12.80 10.64 -20.37
N ALA A 386 12.30 9.74 -21.23
CA ALA A 386 13.10 9.07 -22.25
C ALA A 386 13.75 10.06 -23.24
N ALA A 387 13.03 11.12 -23.63
CA ALA A 387 13.56 12.17 -24.51
C ALA A 387 14.61 13.07 -23.83
N GLN A 388 14.72 13.01 -22.49
CA GLN A 388 15.62 13.83 -21.67
C GLN A 388 16.72 13.02 -20.98
N LEU A 389 16.91 11.75 -21.35
CA LEU A 389 17.93 10.90 -20.73
C LEU A 389 19.32 11.57 -20.77
N GLY A 390 19.96 11.62 -19.59
CA GLY A 390 21.29 12.20 -19.41
C GLY A 390 21.35 13.74 -19.39
N LYS A 391 20.25 14.47 -19.60
CA LYS A 391 20.25 15.92 -19.46
C LYS A 391 20.37 16.32 -17.99
N PRO A 392 21.25 17.27 -17.64
CA PRO A 392 21.45 17.68 -16.24
C PRO A 392 20.21 18.28 -15.56
N ASP A 393 19.34 18.87 -16.34
CA ASP A 393 18.10 19.54 -15.93
C ASP A 393 16.84 18.71 -16.23
N ALA A 394 16.97 17.41 -16.52
CA ALA A 394 15.83 16.57 -16.78
C ALA A 394 14.78 16.66 -15.68
N ARG A 395 13.55 16.99 -16.08
CA ARG A 395 12.41 17.12 -15.17
C ARG A 395 11.99 15.76 -14.60
N PHE A 396 12.03 14.71 -15.43
CA PHE A 396 11.71 13.34 -15.04
C PHE A 396 12.89 12.42 -15.34
N VAL A 397 13.05 11.43 -14.47
CA VAL A 397 13.99 10.32 -14.66
C VAL A 397 13.24 8.99 -14.57
N LEU A 398 13.63 8.03 -15.43
CA LEU A 398 13.10 6.67 -15.42
C LEU A 398 14.04 5.75 -14.66
N GLN A 399 13.53 4.98 -13.72
CA GLN A 399 14.31 3.93 -13.05
C GLN A 399 13.73 2.56 -13.39
N GLY A 400 14.54 1.73 -14.03
CA GLY A 400 14.15 0.39 -14.42
C GLY A 400 14.06 -0.59 -13.25
N ARG A 401 13.21 -1.61 -13.43
CA ARG A 401 13.08 -2.74 -12.50
C ARG A 401 12.94 -4.06 -13.25
N ASP A 402 13.33 -5.13 -12.60
CA ASP A 402 13.10 -6.50 -13.05
C ASP A 402 11.92 -7.11 -12.26
N GLU A 403 10.81 -7.38 -12.94
CA GLU A 403 9.61 -7.93 -12.31
C GLU A 403 9.71 -9.42 -11.95
N HIS A 404 10.76 -10.14 -12.39
CA HIS A 404 11.00 -11.53 -11.94
C HIS A 404 11.62 -11.56 -10.55
N THR A 405 12.49 -10.60 -10.26
CA THR A 405 13.21 -10.51 -8.98
C THR A 405 12.57 -9.49 -8.03
N GLY A 406 11.80 -8.53 -8.56
CA GLY A 406 11.26 -7.39 -7.84
C GLY A 406 12.31 -6.35 -7.45
N LEU A 407 13.49 -6.41 -8.04
CA LEU A 407 14.60 -5.50 -7.77
C LEU A 407 14.69 -4.41 -8.83
N MET A 408 15.18 -3.25 -8.46
CA MET A 408 15.62 -2.27 -9.44
C MET A 408 16.85 -2.78 -10.18
N ILE A 409 17.06 -2.29 -11.39
CA ILE A 409 18.23 -2.60 -12.22
C ILE A 409 18.93 -1.30 -12.64
N PRO A 410 20.26 -1.30 -12.86
CA PRO A 410 21.02 -0.09 -13.17
C PRO A 410 20.81 0.36 -14.63
N ASP A 411 19.56 0.51 -15.01
CA ASP A 411 19.10 0.90 -16.35
C ASP A 411 17.78 1.68 -16.22
N GLU A 412 17.42 2.46 -17.23
CA GLU A 412 16.11 3.11 -17.36
C GLU A 412 15.04 2.16 -17.91
N LYS A 413 15.46 1.10 -18.59
CA LYS A 413 14.59 0.05 -19.12
C LYS A 413 14.18 -0.92 -18.03
N SER A 414 13.01 -1.53 -18.19
CA SER A 414 12.52 -2.56 -17.28
C SER A 414 12.32 -3.90 -17.97
N LEU A 415 12.35 -4.96 -17.17
CA LEU A 415 12.03 -6.32 -17.58
C LEU A 415 10.68 -6.72 -16.97
N LYS A 416 9.70 -6.98 -17.85
CA LYS A 416 8.36 -7.44 -17.43
C LYS A 416 8.38 -8.90 -17.01
N TYR A 417 7.53 -9.24 -16.05
CA TYR A 417 7.33 -10.63 -15.65
C TYR A 417 6.90 -11.52 -16.83
N GLY A 418 7.61 -12.62 -17.04
CA GLY A 418 7.41 -13.54 -18.17
C GLY A 418 7.92 -13.03 -19.52
N LYS A 419 8.80 -12.03 -19.52
CA LYS A 419 9.51 -11.54 -20.72
C LYS A 419 11.00 -11.61 -20.49
N ASP A 420 11.77 -11.69 -21.60
CA ASP A 420 13.23 -11.79 -21.60
C ASP A 420 13.90 -10.53 -22.17
N GLU A 421 13.13 -9.54 -22.60
CA GLU A 421 13.62 -8.32 -23.24
C GLU A 421 13.38 -7.09 -22.37
N LEU A 422 14.45 -6.32 -22.14
CA LEU A 422 14.39 -5.01 -21.50
C LEU A 422 13.79 -3.97 -22.45
N LYS A 423 12.79 -3.23 -21.97
CA LYS A 423 12.14 -2.16 -22.72
C LYS A 423 12.12 -0.85 -21.94
N LEU A 424 12.33 0.26 -22.69
CA LEU A 424 12.30 1.59 -22.14
C LEU A 424 10.86 2.11 -21.97
N LEU A 425 10.01 1.83 -22.95
CA LEU A 425 8.61 2.30 -23.00
C LEU A 425 7.67 1.14 -23.37
N ALA A 426 6.36 1.36 -23.16
CA ALA A 426 5.28 0.40 -23.44
C ALA A 426 5.17 0.03 -24.93
#